data_0517c2429ea7701d23c5fb2ed5bb06e2
#
_entry.id   0517c2429ea7701d23c5fb2ed5bb06e2
#
_cell.length_a   1.000
_cell.length_b   1.000
_cell.length_c   1.000
_cell.angle_alpha   90.00
_cell.angle_beta   90.00
_cell.angle_gamma   90.00
#
_symmetry.space_group_name_H-M   'P 1'
#
loop_
_entity.id
_entity.type
_entity.pdbx_description
1 polymer ?
#
loop_
_entity_poly.entity_id
_entity_poly.type
_entity_poly.pdbx_seq_one_letter_code
_entity_poly.pdbx_strand_id
1 'polypeptide(L)'
;LLAACSAPKTGAPEWFENAVKTSDHQLLYMAEQLKDVPDTACFPRSTKADGSYRLENAKDWTSGFYPGSMWLAYELSGDEALAKEARRYTDRLEDIQYYTGNHDIGFMMYCSYGNALRLKPEPKDKEILINSSESLCARFSPEIGLIRSWDFGDWSYPVIIDNMMNLEMLFWASEQTGNSKYRDIAIAHADKTLKNHFRENMTSYHVVSYSVPSGKVESKGTFQGYADSSAWARGQAWGVYGYTMCYRFTKNPVYLEAAHKIARFIMENRPSGNDYIPYWDYDAPDIPNAPRDASAAAVTASALLELYAYTEDQSLSDAYIEYAENILKQLSSPDYLAKENENKGFILMHSVGSFPHDSEVNVPLNYADYYYLEAMKRYKDLKKF
;
A
#
# COMPACT_ATOMS: atom_id res chain seq x y z
N LEU A 1 3.65 34.79 35.96
CA LEU A 1 4.39 34.57 34.72
C LEU A 1 4.97 33.16 34.77
N LEU A 2 4.22 32.15 34.30
CA LEU A 2 4.70 30.80 34.05
C LEU A 2 5.30 30.79 32.65
N ALA A 3 6.63 30.75 32.57
CA ALA A 3 7.35 30.48 31.34
C ALA A 3 7.12 29.02 30.96
N ALA A 4 6.35 28.75 29.92
CA ALA A 4 6.30 27.45 29.29
C ALA A 4 7.69 27.17 28.68
N CYS A 5 8.48 26.33 29.33
CA CYS A 5 9.63 25.72 28.68
C CYS A 5 9.14 24.83 27.56
N SER A 6 9.17 25.32 26.33
CA SER A 6 9.13 24.46 25.16
C SER A 6 10.40 23.61 25.17
N ALA A 7 10.25 22.28 25.28
CA ALA A 7 11.35 21.37 25.08
C ALA A 7 12.01 21.68 23.71
N PRO A 8 13.33 21.63 23.57
CA PRO A 8 13.98 21.83 22.29
C PRO A 8 13.43 20.77 21.32
N LYS A 9 13.01 21.20 20.12
CA LYS A 9 12.71 20.25 19.03
C LYS A 9 14.01 19.48 18.78
N THR A 10 14.04 18.20 19.16
CA THR A 10 15.11 17.32 18.74
C THR A 10 15.00 17.21 17.22
N GLY A 11 16.11 17.52 16.50
CA GLY A 11 16.15 17.31 15.05
C GLY A 11 15.84 15.85 14.71
N ALA A 12 15.44 15.58 13.46
CA ALA A 12 15.22 14.21 13.00
C ALA A 12 16.50 13.38 13.17
N PRO A 13 16.39 12.05 13.43
CA PRO A 13 17.57 11.19 13.46
C PRO A 13 18.30 11.19 12.11
N GLU A 14 19.63 11.09 12.15
CA GLU A 14 20.48 11.12 10.94
C GLU A 14 20.05 10.07 9.89
N TRP A 15 19.71 8.85 10.32
CA TRP A 15 19.23 7.82 9.40
C TRP A 15 17.97 8.24 8.64
N PHE A 16 17.07 8.97 9.32
CA PHE A 16 15.83 9.47 8.73
C PHE A 16 16.10 10.58 7.72
N GLU A 17 16.90 11.56 8.08
CA GLU A 17 17.29 12.67 7.18
C GLU A 17 18.00 12.15 5.93
N ASN A 18 18.94 11.21 6.09
CA ASN A 18 19.63 10.58 4.98
C ASN A 18 18.67 9.80 4.08
N ALA A 19 17.73 9.07 4.66
CA ALA A 19 16.73 8.31 3.90
C ALA A 19 15.79 9.22 3.09
N VAL A 20 15.33 10.32 3.66
CA VAL A 20 14.51 11.33 2.94
C VAL A 20 15.31 11.94 1.80
N LYS A 21 16.52 12.39 2.06
CA LYS A 21 17.40 12.98 1.02
C LYS A 21 17.67 12.01 -0.12
N THR A 22 17.98 10.75 0.19
CA THR A 22 18.21 9.71 -0.82
C THR A 22 16.93 9.44 -1.63
N SER A 23 15.78 9.40 -0.97
CA SER A 23 14.48 9.18 -1.65
C SER A 23 14.17 10.29 -2.65
N ASP A 24 14.33 11.54 -2.25
CA ASP A 24 14.14 12.71 -3.13
C ASP A 24 15.05 12.64 -4.35
N HIS A 25 16.34 12.37 -4.11
CA HIS A 25 17.32 12.23 -5.18
C HIS A 25 16.95 11.11 -6.16
N GLN A 26 16.59 9.92 -5.66
CA GLN A 26 16.23 8.77 -6.47
C GLN A 26 15.01 9.06 -7.35
N LEU A 27 13.95 9.64 -6.80
CA LEU A 27 12.73 9.96 -7.56
C LEU A 27 12.99 11.00 -8.65
N LEU A 28 13.77 12.05 -8.37
CA LEU A 28 14.13 13.07 -9.36
C LEU A 28 15.10 12.53 -10.41
N TYR A 29 16.04 11.67 -10.02
CA TYR A 29 16.91 10.96 -10.95
C TYR A 29 16.08 10.10 -11.91
N MET A 30 15.12 9.31 -11.40
CA MET A 30 14.21 8.52 -12.24
C MET A 30 13.41 9.41 -13.20
N ALA A 31 12.87 10.55 -12.72
CA ALA A 31 12.13 11.50 -13.57
C ALA A 31 12.98 12.02 -14.73
N GLU A 32 14.26 12.32 -14.49
CA GLU A 32 15.19 12.75 -15.56
C GLU A 32 15.50 11.63 -16.55
N GLN A 33 15.67 10.38 -16.05
CA GLN A 33 15.91 9.22 -16.92
C GLN A 33 14.71 8.91 -17.83
N LEU A 34 13.49 9.22 -17.38
CA LEU A 34 12.23 8.91 -18.07
C LEU A 34 11.61 10.11 -18.80
N LYS A 35 12.29 11.26 -18.89
CA LYS A 35 11.73 12.49 -19.42
C LYS A 35 11.26 12.39 -20.88
N ASP A 36 11.95 11.59 -21.69
CA ASP A 36 11.69 11.40 -23.11
C ASP A 36 10.87 10.13 -23.43
N VAL A 37 10.41 9.41 -22.41
CA VAL A 37 9.60 8.21 -22.57
C VAL A 37 8.16 8.61 -22.98
N PRO A 38 7.58 7.97 -24.03
CA PRO A 38 6.21 8.26 -24.45
C PRO A 38 5.18 7.97 -23.36
N ASP A 39 4.13 8.79 -23.25
CA ASP A 39 3.07 8.68 -22.24
C ASP A 39 2.29 7.36 -22.28
N THR A 40 2.38 6.61 -23.37
CA THR A 40 1.67 5.33 -23.54
C THR A 40 2.16 4.20 -22.64
N ALA A 41 3.43 4.27 -22.16
CA ALA A 41 4.02 3.28 -21.27
C ALA A 41 5.13 3.93 -20.45
N CYS A 42 4.78 4.87 -19.57
CA CYS A 42 5.75 5.73 -18.89
C CYS A 42 5.80 5.53 -17.37
N PHE A 43 4.95 4.69 -16.80
CA PHE A 43 4.91 4.49 -15.35
C PHE A 43 5.93 3.43 -14.94
N PRO A 44 6.99 3.80 -14.19
CA PRO A 44 7.98 2.85 -13.72
C PRO A 44 7.38 1.97 -12.65
N ARG A 45 7.41 0.64 -12.88
CA ARG A 45 6.89 -0.36 -11.94
C ARG A 45 8.00 -1.07 -11.20
N SER A 46 9.03 -1.51 -11.94
CA SER A 46 10.11 -2.35 -11.45
C SER A 46 11.29 -2.34 -12.44
N THR A 47 12.22 -3.27 -12.27
CA THR A 47 13.27 -3.58 -13.23
C THR A 47 13.08 -4.97 -13.84
N LYS A 48 13.52 -5.14 -15.07
CA LYS A 48 13.58 -6.43 -15.76
C LYS A 48 14.87 -7.17 -15.40
N ALA A 49 14.98 -8.45 -15.79
CA ALA A 49 16.16 -9.28 -15.56
C ALA A 49 17.45 -8.71 -16.19
N ASP A 50 17.34 -7.96 -17.28
CA ASP A 50 18.46 -7.27 -17.92
C ASP A 50 18.85 -5.94 -17.26
N GLY A 51 18.19 -5.58 -16.15
CA GLY A 51 18.39 -4.33 -15.43
C GLY A 51 17.72 -3.11 -16.06
N SER A 52 16.98 -3.24 -17.18
CA SER A 52 16.21 -2.14 -17.74
C SER A 52 14.93 -1.86 -16.95
N TYR A 53 14.32 -0.68 -17.16
CA TYR A 53 13.02 -0.37 -16.56
C TYR A 53 11.94 -1.34 -17.06
N ARG A 54 11.11 -1.82 -16.15
CA ARG A 54 9.77 -2.30 -16.45
C ARG A 54 8.82 -1.12 -16.37
N LEU A 55 8.40 -0.63 -17.54
CA LEU A 55 7.46 0.47 -17.67
C LEU A 55 6.08 -0.07 -18.04
N GLU A 56 5.04 0.53 -17.48
CA GLU A 56 3.65 0.14 -17.69
C GLU A 56 2.82 1.33 -18.19
N ASN A 57 1.65 1.03 -18.76
CA ASN A 57 0.68 2.05 -19.13
C ASN A 57 -0.18 2.49 -17.93
N ALA A 58 -1.00 3.51 -18.10
CA ALA A 58 -1.85 4.07 -17.05
C ALA A 58 -2.87 3.08 -16.46
N LYS A 59 -3.24 2.00 -17.18
CA LYS A 59 -4.19 0.98 -16.69
C LYS A 59 -3.55 -0.10 -15.83
N ASP A 60 -2.23 -0.10 -15.69
CA ASP A 60 -1.55 -0.99 -14.76
C ASP A 60 -1.88 -0.57 -13.31
N TRP A 61 -2.15 -1.57 -12.48
CA TRP A 61 -2.56 -1.33 -11.09
C TRP A 61 -1.53 -0.54 -10.27
N THR A 62 -0.27 -0.53 -10.70
CA THR A 62 0.82 0.16 -10.02
C THR A 62 1.02 1.61 -10.48
N SER A 63 0.26 2.09 -11.47
CA SER A 63 0.52 3.38 -12.12
C SER A 63 0.41 4.60 -11.18
N GLY A 64 -0.38 4.50 -10.12
CA GLY A 64 -0.56 5.57 -9.13
C GLY A 64 0.57 5.72 -8.13
N PHE A 65 1.43 4.70 -7.95
CA PHE A 65 2.42 4.72 -6.87
C PHE A 65 3.61 5.62 -7.15
N TYR A 66 4.08 5.72 -8.37
CA TYR A 66 5.20 6.61 -8.70
C TYR A 66 4.85 8.09 -8.47
N PRO A 67 3.75 8.64 -9.04
CA PRO A 67 3.32 9.99 -8.68
C PRO A 67 3.00 10.13 -7.19
N GLY A 68 2.40 9.12 -6.57
CA GLY A 68 2.13 9.09 -5.13
C GLY A 68 3.38 9.19 -4.28
N SER A 69 4.44 8.48 -4.66
CA SER A 69 5.75 8.53 -3.98
C SER A 69 6.35 9.94 -4.05
N MET A 70 6.27 10.59 -5.21
CA MET A 70 6.76 11.98 -5.36
C MET A 70 5.94 12.97 -4.51
N TRP A 71 4.62 12.79 -4.40
CA TRP A 71 3.79 13.61 -3.51
C TRP A 71 4.19 13.44 -2.04
N LEU A 72 4.43 12.21 -1.59
CA LEU A 72 4.86 11.92 -0.22
C LEU A 72 6.28 12.43 0.06
N ALA A 73 7.19 12.31 -0.90
CA ALA A 73 8.54 12.86 -0.80
C ALA A 73 8.50 14.39 -0.71
N TYR A 74 7.68 15.06 -1.54
CA TYR A 74 7.41 16.50 -1.42
C TYR A 74 6.88 16.86 -0.02
N GLU A 75 5.96 16.10 0.55
CA GLU A 75 5.43 16.36 1.89
C GLU A 75 6.49 16.20 2.99
N LEU A 76 7.46 15.31 2.79
CA LEU A 76 8.57 15.09 3.73
C LEU A 76 9.62 16.19 3.67
N SER A 77 9.99 16.67 2.48
CA SER A 77 11.13 17.54 2.25
C SER A 77 10.76 18.99 1.88
N GLY A 78 9.60 19.19 1.26
CA GLY A 78 9.18 20.48 0.70
C GLY A 78 9.82 20.82 -0.65
N ASP A 79 10.48 19.87 -1.33
CA ASP A 79 11.10 20.11 -2.64
C ASP A 79 10.04 20.26 -3.75
N GLU A 80 9.90 21.48 -4.25
CA GLU A 80 8.93 21.83 -5.31
C GLU A 80 9.16 21.09 -6.64
N ALA A 81 10.39 20.62 -6.92
CA ALA A 81 10.66 19.81 -8.10
C ALA A 81 9.91 18.48 -8.04
N LEU A 82 9.82 17.86 -6.88
CA LEU A 82 9.02 16.65 -6.66
C LEU A 82 7.52 16.90 -6.90
N ALA A 83 6.98 18.00 -6.35
CA ALA A 83 5.57 18.35 -6.56
C ALA A 83 5.24 18.58 -8.05
N LYS A 84 6.14 19.22 -8.79
CA LYS A 84 5.99 19.44 -10.23
C LYS A 84 5.95 18.13 -11.01
N GLU A 85 6.87 17.21 -10.74
CA GLU A 85 6.91 15.91 -11.41
C GLU A 85 5.74 15.01 -10.95
N ALA A 86 5.37 15.04 -9.67
CA ALA A 86 4.21 14.36 -9.15
C ALA A 86 2.93 14.77 -9.90
N ARG A 87 2.72 16.08 -10.09
CA ARG A 87 1.58 16.61 -10.86
C ARG A 87 1.61 16.12 -12.30
N ARG A 88 2.77 16.21 -12.97
CA ARG A 88 2.94 15.76 -14.35
C ARG A 88 2.53 14.29 -14.57
N TYR A 89 2.92 13.40 -13.66
CA TYR A 89 2.53 11.98 -13.74
C TYR A 89 1.10 11.73 -13.26
N THR A 90 0.60 12.47 -12.28
CA THR A 90 -0.80 12.39 -11.82
C THR A 90 -1.76 12.74 -12.96
N ASP A 91 -1.50 13.81 -13.70
CA ASP A 91 -2.37 14.25 -14.82
C ASP A 91 -2.46 13.21 -15.96
N ARG A 92 -1.44 12.38 -16.15
CA ARG A 92 -1.47 11.27 -17.12
C ARG A 92 -2.44 10.14 -16.73
N LEU A 93 -2.95 10.14 -15.51
CA LEU A 93 -3.94 9.17 -15.03
C LEU A 93 -5.38 9.69 -15.14
N GLU A 94 -5.62 10.88 -15.67
CA GLU A 94 -6.94 11.51 -15.70
C GLU A 94 -8.03 10.60 -16.30
N ASP A 95 -7.75 9.91 -17.41
CA ASP A 95 -8.71 9.03 -18.08
C ASP A 95 -9.02 7.74 -17.29
N ILE A 96 -8.21 7.39 -16.28
CA ILE A 96 -8.46 6.23 -15.43
C ILE A 96 -9.71 6.41 -14.55
N GLN A 97 -10.18 7.62 -14.36
CA GLN A 97 -11.44 7.91 -13.67
C GLN A 97 -12.64 7.13 -14.22
N TYR A 98 -12.58 6.70 -15.49
CA TYR A 98 -13.65 5.92 -16.16
C TYR A 98 -13.29 4.44 -16.37
N TYR A 99 -12.15 4.01 -15.85
CA TYR A 99 -11.68 2.63 -16.02
C TYR A 99 -12.39 1.68 -15.06
N THR A 100 -12.89 0.55 -15.58
CA THR A 100 -13.61 -0.48 -14.80
C THR A 100 -13.04 -1.88 -14.97
N GLY A 101 -11.83 -2.02 -15.51
CA GLY A 101 -11.24 -3.31 -15.87
C GLY A 101 -10.75 -4.16 -14.69
N ASN A 102 -10.46 -3.54 -13.55
CA ASN A 102 -10.12 -4.23 -12.30
C ASN A 102 -10.47 -3.37 -11.08
N HIS A 103 -10.23 -3.89 -9.87
CA HIS A 103 -10.54 -3.18 -8.61
C HIS A 103 -9.48 -2.16 -8.18
N ASP A 104 -8.31 -2.14 -8.82
CA ASP A 104 -7.15 -1.37 -8.35
C ASP A 104 -7.24 0.14 -8.63
N ILE A 105 -8.43 0.62 -8.99
CA ILE A 105 -8.71 2.04 -9.24
C ILE A 105 -8.35 2.89 -8.02
N GLY A 106 -8.55 2.37 -6.80
CA GLY A 106 -8.12 3.03 -5.58
C GLY A 106 -6.61 3.21 -5.50
N PHE A 107 -5.83 2.17 -5.80
CA PHE A 107 -4.37 2.26 -5.89
C PHE A 107 -3.91 3.27 -6.95
N MET A 108 -4.52 3.22 -8.14
CA MET A 108 -4.15 4.12 -9.23
C MET A 108 -4.50 5.57 -8.91
N MET A 109 -5.71 5.84 -8.41
CA MET A 109 -6.26 7.19 -8.32
C MET A 109 -6.11 7.81 -6.93
N TYR A 110 -6.26 7.04 -5.85
CA TYR A 110 -6.19 7.62 -4.51
C TYR A 110 -4.74 7.86 -4.05
N CYS A 111 -3.80 7.02 -4.47
CA CYS A 111 -2.38 7.26 -4.24
C CYS A 111 -1.83 8.46 -5.04
N SER A 112 -2.39 8.76 -6.22
CA SER A 112 -1.98 9.88 -7.09
C SER A 112 -2.83 11.13 -6.82
N TYR A 113 -4.05 11.19 -7.37
CA TYR A 113 -4.96 12.32 -7.21
C TYR A 113 -5.37 12.57 -5.75
N GLY A 114 -5.46 11.53 -4.92
CA GLY A 114 -5.75 11.68 -3.49
C GLY A 114 -4.68 12.51 -2.78
N ASN A 115 -3.40 12.22 -3.02
CA ASN A 115 -2.30 13.00 -2.48
C ASN A 115 -2.20 14.40 -3.13
N ALA A 116 -2.46 14.52 -4.44
CA ALA A 116 -2.51 15.80 -5.13
C ALA A 116 -3.58 16.73 -4.52
N LEU A 117 -4.79 16.21 -4.34
CA LEU A 117 -5.90 16.96 -3.73
C LEU A 117 -5.59 17.41 -2.30
N ARG A 118 -4.88 16.60 -1.54
CA ARG A 118 -4.51 16.90 -0.16
C ARG A 118 -3.40 17.95 -0.05
N LEU A 119 -2.41 17.92 -0.96
CA LEU A 119 -1.18 18.71 -0.84
C LEU A 119 -1.18 19.97 -1.73
N LYS A 120 -1.58 19.84 -2.98
CA LYS A 120 -1.64 20.94 -3.97
C LYS A 120 -2.87 20.78 -4.88
N PRO A 121 -4.09 21.04 -4.38
CA PRO A 121 -5.32 20.76 -5.10
C PRO A 121 -5.47 21.61 -6.36
N GLU A 122 -5.97 20.96 -7.43
CA GLU A 122 -6.51 21.61 -8.61
C GLU A 122 -8.04 21.44 -8.67
N PRO A 123 -8.77 22.33 -9.35
CA PRO A 123 -10.25 22.30 -9.36
C PRO A 123 -10.85 20.97 -9.84
N LYS A 124 -10.17 20.24 -10.74
CA LYS A 124 -10.62 18.96 -11.32
C LYS A 124 -10.40 17.74 -10.41
N ASP A 125 -9.45 17.82 -9.46
CA ASP A 125 -8.97 16.65 -8.71
C ASP A 125 -10.09 15.96 -7.94
N LYS A 126 -10.97 16.74 -7.30
CA LYS A 126 -12.08 16.18 -6.53
C LYS A 126 -13.10 15.46 -7.40
N GLU A 127 -13.44 16.01 -8.56
CA GLU A 127 -14.39 15.39 -9.49
C GLU A 127 -13.82 14.10 -10.07
N ILE A 128 -12.54 14.09 -10.45
CA ILE A 128 -11.83 12.90 -10.94
C ILE A 128 -11.90 11.77 -9.91
N LEU A 129 -11.65 12.04 -8.63
CA LEU A 129 -11.74 11.04 -7.58
C LEU A 129 -13.16 10.54 -7.33
N ILE A 130 -14.19 11.39 -7.44
CA ILE A 130 -15.59 10.97 -7.35
C ILE A 130 -15.94 10.05 -8.52
N ASN A 131 -15.56 10.40 -9.77
CA ASN A 131 -15.76 9.56 -10.94
C ASN A 131 -15.02 8.22 -10.82
N SER A 132 -13.81 8.23 -10.28
CA SER A 132 -13.04 7.01 -9.99
C SER A 132 -13.75 6.11 -8.97
N SER A 133 -14.39 6.71 -7.97
CA SER A 133 -15.19 5.98 -6.98
C SER A 133 -16.43 5.34 -7.60
N GLU A 134 -17.10 6.02 -8.55
CA GLU A 134 -18.20 5.43 -9.33
C GLU A 134 -17.70 4.25 -10.18
N SER A 135 -16.54 4.37 -10.81
CA SER A 135 -15.94 3.30 -11.61
C SER A 135 -15.60 2.07 -10.75
N LEU A 136 -15.11 2.26 -9.54
CA LEU A 136 -14.89 1.16 -8.60
C LEU A 136 -16.22 0.53 -8.14
N CYS A 137 -17.24 1.34 -7.85
CA CYS A 137 -18.58 0.86 -7.50
C CYS A 137 -19.23 0.04 -8.62
N ALA A 138 -18.91 0.30 -9.89
CA ALA A 138 -19.42 -0.47 -11.02
C ALA A 138 -18.98 -1.94 -11.01
N ARG A 139 -17.94 -2.30 -10.26
CA ARG A 139 -17.48 -3.67 -10.05
C ARG A 139 -18.13 -4.38 -8.86
N PHE A 140 -19.00 -3.70 -8.11
CA PHE A 140 -19.74 -4.27 -6.99
C PHE A 140 -20.99 -5.01 -7.49
N SER A 141 -21.18 -6.25 -7.01
CA SER A 141 -22.44 -6.98 -7.21
C SER A 141 -23.24 -6.97 -5.90
N PRO A 142 -24.46 -6.41 -5.91
CA PRO A 142 -25.35 -6.44 -4.73
C PRO A 142 -25.69 -7.86 -4.28
N GLU A 143 -25.86 -8.80 -5.22
CA GLU A 143 -26.19 -10.21 -4.95
C GLU A 143 -25.03 -10.92 -4.23
N ILE A 144 -23.80 -10.60 -4.63
CA ILE A 144 -22.59 -11.20 -4.04
C ILE A 144 -22.13 -10.38 -2.81
N GLY A 145 -22.39 -9.08 -2.78
CA GLY A 145 -22.00 -8.18 -1.70
C GLY A 145 -20.51 -7.86 -1.66
N LEU A 146 -19.81 -7.91 -2.80
CA LEU A 146 -18.38 -7.71 -2.94
C LEU A 146 -18.05 -6.98 -4.25
N ILE A 147 -16.90 -6.32 -4.29
CA ILE A 147 -16.28 -5.76 -5.48
C ILE A 147 -15.41 -6.84 -6.14
N ARG A 148 -15.65 -7.15 -7.41
CA ARG A 148 -14.89 -8.12 -8.18
C ARG A 148 -13.48 -7.59 -8.46
N SER A 149 -12.45 -8.42 -8.21
CA SER A 149 -11.06 -7.98 -8.34
C SER A 149 -10.58 -7.90 -9.80
N TRP A 150 -10.72 -8.98 -10.56
CA TRP A 150 -10.30 -9.06 -11.96
C TRP A 150 -11.22 -9.95 -12.79
N ASP A 151 -10.99 -10.02 -14.11
CA ASP A 151 -11.84 -10.74 -15.05
C ASP A 151 -11.07 -11.85 -15.82
N PHE A 152 -9.90 -12.28 -15.30
CA PHE A 152 -9.10 -13.35 -15.87
C PHE A 152 -9.08 -14.58 -14.96
N GLY A 153 -8.55 -15.71 -15.49
CA GLY A 153 -8.46 -17.00 -14.77
C GLY A 153 -9.80 -17.76 -14.74
N ASP A 154 -9.79 -18.88 -14.04
CA ASP A 154 -10.93 -19.83 -14.00
C ASP A 154 -11.90 -19.61 -12.83
N TRP A 155 -11.82 -18.43 -12.17
CA TRP A 155 -12.71 -18.07 -11.06
C TRP A 155 -14.01 -17.44 -11.56
N SER A 156 -15.15 -17.85 -11.03
CA SER A 156 -16.44 -17.27 -11.40
C SER A 156 -16.57 -15.80 -10.96
N TYR A 157 -16.16 -15.50 -9.72
CA TYR A 157 -16.15 -14.15 -9.18
C TYR A 157 -14.98 -14.01 -8.18
N PRO A 158 -13.78 -13.70 -8.67
CA PRO A 158 -12.60 -13.61 -7.81
C PRO A 158 -12.57 -12.31 -7.01
N VAL A 159 -12.24 -12.46 -5.72
CA VAL A 159 -11.98 -11.35 -4.80
C VAL A 159 -10.69 -11.63 -4.07
N ILE A 160 -9.75 -10.68 -4.09
CA ILE A 160 -8.48 -10.80 -3.40
C ILE A 160 -8.39 -9.85 -2.21
N ILE A 161 -7.53 -10.21 -1.26
CA ILE A 161 -7.36 -9.42 -0.02
C ILE A 161 -6.89 -7.98 -0.30
N ASP A 162 -6.17 -7.75 -1.38
CA ASP A 162 -5.66 -6.45 -1.86
C ASP A 162 -6.77 -5.42 -2.01
N ASN A 163 -8.01 -5.86 -2.32
CA ASN A 163 -9.14 -4.96 -2.50
C ASN A 163 -9.46 -4.12 -1.26
N MET A 164 -9.07 -4.58 -0.08
CA MET A 164 -9.21 -3.80 1.15
C MET A 164 -8.51 -2.44 1.06
N MET A 165 -7.45 -2.33 0.27
CA MET A 165 -6.69 -1.10 0.04
C MET A 165 -7.42 -0.09 -0.86
N ASN A 166 -8.37 -0.54 -1.67
CA ASN A 166 -9.12 0.31 -2.60
C ASN A 166 -10.38 0.93 -1.96
N LEU A 167 -10.76 0.49 -0.76
CA LEU A 167 -11.96 0.96 -0.07
C LEU A 167 -11.81 2.38 0.50
N GLU A 168 -10.59 2.84 0.75
CA GLU A 168 -10.33 4.17 1.32
C GLU A 168 -10.93 5.28 0.44
N MET A 169 -10.76 5.17 -0.88
CA MET A 169 -11.35 6.10 -1.83
C MET A 169 -12.88 6.15 -1.74
N LEU A 170 -13.55 5.02 -1.50
CA LEU A 170 -15.00 4.97 -1.33
C LEU A 170 -15.45 5.63 -0.02
N PHE A 171 -14.76 5.39 1.09
CA PHE A 171 -15.06 6.08 2.34
C PHE A 171 -14.88 7.59 2.19
N TRP A 172 -13.78 8.03 1.57
CA TRP A 172 -13.52 9.42 1.26
C TRP A 172 -14.63 10.02 0.38
N ALA A 173 -15.05 9.34 -0.68
CA ALA A 173 -16.12 9.83 -1.58
C ALA A 173 -17.45 9.99 -0.84
N SER A 174 -17.77 9.07 0.08
CA SER A 174 -18.97 9.21 0.93
C SER A 174 -18.91 10.46 1.80
N GLU A 175 -17.78 10.76 2.43
CA GLU A 175 -17.59 11.97 3.22
C GLU A 175 -17.67 13.24 2.38
N GLN A 176 -17.12 13.24 1.17
CA GLN A 176 -17.07 14.39 0.27
C GLN A 176 -18.42 14.73 -0.37
N THR A 177 -19.25 13.72 -0.60
CA THR A 177 -20.53 13.87 -1.34
C THR A 177 -21.76 13.78 -0.45
N GLY A 178 -21.64 13.23 0.76
CA GLY A 178 -22.78 12.86 1.62
C GLY A 178 -23.56 11.64 1.10
N ASN A 179 -23.12 10.98 0.03
CA ASN A 179 -23.79 9.81 -0.52
C ASN A 179 -23.30 8.53 0.18
N SER A 180 -24.20 7.89 0.93
CA SER A 180 -23.89 6.68 1.70
C SER A 180 -23.56 5.47 0.84
N LYS A 181 -23.96 5.44 -0.46
CA LYS A 181 -23.68 4.32 -1.40
C LYS A 181 -22.23 3.87 -1.34
N TYR A 182 -21.28 4.80 -1.37
CA TYR A 182 -19.85 4.48 -1.36
C TYR A 182 -19.44 3.79 -0.06
N ARG A 183 -19.85 4.35 1.08
CA ARG A 183 -19.59 3.78 2.41
C ARG A 183 -20.26 2.41 2.58
N ASP A 184 -21.49 2.26 2.12
CA ASP A 184 -22.26 1.01 2.25
C ASP A 184 -21.60 -0.12 1.46
N ILE A 185 -21.11 0.17 0.24
CA ILE A 185 -20.35 -0.77 -0.59
C ILE A 185 -19.03 -1.17 0.09
N ALA A 186 -18.30 -0.19 0.62
CA ALA A 186 -17.03 -0.45 1.31
C ALA A 186 -17.22 -1.33 2.55
N ILE A 187 -18.26 -1.07 3.36
CA ILE A 187 -18.60 -1.86 4.54
C ILE A 187 -19.04 -3.27 4.15
N ALA A 188 -19.93 -3.41 3.16
CA ALA A 188 -20.37 -4.73 2.69
C ALA A 188 -19.20 -5.59 2.23
N HIS A 189 -18.26 -4.98 1.49
CA HIS A 189 -17.04 -5.65 1.05
C HIS A 189 -16.14 -6.06 2.22
N ALA A 190 -15.88 -5.15 3.17
CA ALA A 190 -15.03 -5.41 4.32
C ALA A 190 -15.59 -6.51 5.23
N ASP A 191 -16.90 -6.49 5.51
CA ASP A 191 -17.57 -7.49 6.35
C ASP A 191 -17.49 -8.89 5.74
N LYS A 192 -17.76 -9.01 4.44
CA LYS A 192 -17.74 -10.29 3.75
C LYS A 192 -16.33 -10.82 3.56
N THR A 193 -15.36 -9.93 3.33
CA THR A 193 -13.94 -10.25 3.31
C THR A 193 -13.48 -10.78 4.67
N LEU A 194 -13.83 -10.12 5.76
CA LEU A 194 -13.48 -10.58 7.12
C LEU A 194 -14.02 -11.99 7.40
N LYS A 195 -15.27 -12.25 6.98
CA LYS A 195 -15.93 -13.54 7.20
C LYS A 195 -15.28 -14.69 6.42
N ASN A 196 -14.81 -14.44 5.19
CA ASN A 196 -14.45 -15.51 4.26
C ASN A 196 -12.96 -15.60 3.93
N HIS A 197 -12.19 -14.51 4.04
CA HIS A 197 -10.80 -14.46 3.58
C HIS A 197 -9.78 -14.76 4.68
N PHE A 198 -10.21 -14.99 5.92
CA PHE A 198 -9.29 -15.28 7.03
C PHE A 198 -9.53 -16.67 7.61
N ARG A 199 -8.44 -17.30 8.02
CA ARG A 199 -8.41 -18.52 8.81
C ARG A 199 -8.58 -18.17 10.29
N GLU A 200 -8.77 -19.17 11.15
CA GLU A 200 -8.92 -18.96 12.60
C GLU A 200 -7.72 -18.22 13.24
N ASN A 201 -6.50 -18.46 12.72
CA ASN A 201 -5.29 -17.77 13.16
C ASN A 201 -5.09 -16.38 12.52
N MET A 202 -6.08 -15.88 11.79
CA MET A 202 -6.06 -14.60 11.08
C MET A 202 -5.02 -14.50 9.95
N THR A 203 -4.57 -15.64 9.40
CA THR A 203 -3.89 -15.64 8.12
C THR A 203 -4.89 -15.55 6.97
N SER A 204 -4.57 -14.73 5.95
CA SER A 204 -5.47 -14.50 4.82
C SER A 204 -5.30 -15.53 3.72
N TYR A 205 -6.41 -15.91 3.09
CA TYR A 205 -6.38 -16.41 1.71
C TYR A 205 -6.15 -15.24 0.76
N HIS A 206 -5.30 -15.41 -0.23
CA HIS A 206 -5.13 -14.39 -1.25
C HIS A 206 -6.39 -14.23 -2.10
N VAL A 207 -6.90 -15.32 -2.67
CA VAL A 207 -8.07 -15.34 -3.54
C VAL A 207 -9.20 -16.15 -2.92
N VAL A 208 -10.42 -15.57 -2.90
CA VAL A 208 -11.65 -16.29 -2.66
C VAL A 208 -12.57 -16.10 -3.86
N SER A 209 -13.02 -17.19 -4.48
CA SER A 209 -14.01 -17.15 -5.55
C SER A 209 -15.41 -17.39 -5.02
N TYR A 210 -16.36 -16.69 -5.62
CA TYR A 210 -17.77 -16.78 -5.25
C TYR A 210 -18.61 -17.19 -6.44
N SER A 211 -19.61 -18.05 -6.22
CA SER A 211 -20.53 -18.45 -7.27
C SER A 211 -21.52 -17.35 -7.62
N VAL A 212 -21.81 -17.24 -8.92
CA VAL A 212 -22.78 -16.29 -9.46
C VAL A 212 -24.08 -17.05 -9.81
N PRO A 213 -25.27 -16.57 -9.39
CA PRO A 213 -25.55 -15.35 -8.61
C PRO A 213 -25.58 -15.56 -7.09
N SER A 214 -25.32 -16.78 -6.58
CA SER A 214 -25.63 -17.15 -5.19
C SER A 214 -24.75 -16.43 -4.15
N GLY A 215 -23.57 -15.95 -4.54
CA GLY A 215 -22.61 -15.34 -3.64
C GLY A 215 -22.02 -16.29 -2.57
N LYS A 216 -22.15 -17.63 -2.77
CA LYS A 216 -21.51 -18.64 -1.92
C LYS A 216 -20.05 -18.78 -2.30
N VAL A 217 -19.21 -19.08 -1.31
CA VAL A 217 -17.80 -19.40 -1.56
C VAL A 217 -17.69 -20.67 -2.38
N GLU A 218 -16.97 -20.62 -3.51
CA GLU A 218 -16.64 -21.76 -4.37
C GLU A 218 -15.27 -22.33 -4.03
N SER A 219 -14.27 -21.45 -3.89
CA SER A 219 -12.89 -21.85 -3.61
C SER A 219 -12.17 -20.77 -2.79
N LYS A 220 -11.13 -21.21 -2.09
CA LYS A 220 -10.20 -20.35 -1.34
C LYS A 220 -8.79 -20.80 -1.66
N GLY A 221 -7.92 -19.86 -1.99
CA GLY A 221 -6.55 -20.20 -2.37
C GLY A 221 -5.67 -18.98 -2.57
N THR A 222 -4.68 -19.14 -3.42
CA THR A 222 -3.70 -18.11 -3.71
C THR A 222 -3.42 -18.00 -5.20
N PHE A 223 -2.97 -16.81 -5.64
CA PHE A 223 -2.40 -16.57 -6.96
C PHE A 223 -0.94 -16.11 -6.84
N GLN A 224 -0.59 -15.32 -5.81
CA GLN A 224 0.75 -14.77 -5.61
C GLN A 224 1.50 -15.39 -4.42
N GLY A 225 0.79 -16.09 -3.49
CA GLY A 225 1.39 -16.80 -2.37
C GLY A 225 1.96 -18.17 -2.74
N TYR A 226 2.64 -18.80 -1.80
CA TYR A 226 3.32 -20.09 -2.00
C TYR A 226 2.33 -21.24 -2.26
N ALA A 227 1.30 -21.35 -1.45
CA ALA A 227 0.29 -22.40 -1.53
C ALA A 227 -1.07 -21.89 -1.03
N ASP A 228 -2.16 -22.59 -1.40
CA ASP A 228 -3.51 -22.24 -0.95
C ASP A 228 -3.65 -22.23 0.58
N SER A 229 -2.80 -22.97 1.27
CA SER A 229 -2.76 -23.02 2.75
C SER A 229 -1.80 -22.01 3.38
N SER A 230 -0.94 -21.35 2.59
CA SER A 230 0.12 -20.48 3.11
C SER A 230 -0.39 -19.07 3.46
N ALA A 231 0.45 -18.34 4.18
CA ALA A 231 0.24 -16.94 4.51
C ALA A 231 1.18 -16.05 3.68
N TRP A 232 0.68 -15.54 2.57
CA TRP A 232 1.41 -14.58 1.72
C TRP A 232 1.68 -13.28 2.47
N ALA A 233 2.94 -12.87 2.58
CA ALA A 233 3.34 -11.78 3.47
C ALA A 233 2.69 -10.43 3.11
N ARG A 234 2.65 -10.07 1.83
CA ARG A 234 1.99 -8.84 1.40
C ARG A 234 0.48 -8.90 1.58
N GLY A 235 -0.15 -10.07 1.47
CA GLY A 235 -1.56 -10.25 1.79
C GLY A 235 -1.88 -9.97 3.25
N GLN A 236 -1.02 -10.40 4.18
CA GLN A 236 -1.14 -10.05 5.60
C GLN A 236 -0.97 -8.53 5.82
N ALA A 237 -0.02 -7.92 5.13
CA ALA A 237 0.17 -6.47 5.18
C ALA A 237 -1.06 -5.70 4.65
N TRP A 238 -1.65 -6.12 3.53
CA TRP A 238 -2.91 -5.55 3.02
C TRP A 238 -4.05 -5.69 4.04
N GLY A 239 -4.13 -6.84 4.70
CA GLY A 239 -5.15 -7.10 5.72
C GLY A 239 -5.04 -6.15 6.90
N VAL A 240 -3.88 -6.02 7.53
CA VAL A 240 -3.71 -5.13 8.70
C VAL A 240 -3.94 -3.66 8.32
N TYR A 241 -3.44 -3.21 7.17
CA TYR A 241 -3.66 -1.85 6.69
C TYR A 241 -5.15 -1.60 6.42
N GLY A 242 -5.78 -2.48 5.65
CA GLY A 242 -7.17 -2.33 5.23
C GLY A 242 -8.14 -2.29 6.41
N TYR A 243 -8.00 -3.16 7.41
CA TYR A 243 -8.88 -3.14 8.59
C TYR A 243 -8.58 -1.99 9.54
N THR A 244 -7.33 -1.54 9.67
CA THR A 244 -7.00 -0.30 10.39
C THR A 244 -7.68 0.91 9.73
N MET A 245 -7.61 1.01 8.42
CA MET A 245 -8.25 2.06 7.63
C MET A 245 -9.79 1.99 7.75
N CYS A 246 -10.40 0.80 7.65
CA CYS A 246 -11.84 0.63 7.85
C CYS A 246 -12.28 1.09 9.24
N TYR A 247 -11.49 0.80 10.28
CA TYR A 247 -11.77 1.31 11.63
C TYR A 247 -11.70 2.84 11.69
N ARG A 248 -10.72 3.46 11.04
CA ARG A 248 -10.60 4.93 10.98
C ARG A 248 -11.91 5.59 10.56
N PHE A 249 -12.54 5.09 9.51
CA PHE A 249 -13.77 5.66 8.95
C PHE A 249 -15.05 5.21 9.65
N THR A 250 -15.10 4.00 10.19
CA THR A 250 -16.35 3.42 10.69
C THR A 250 -16.46 3.43 12.22
N LYS A 251 -15.34 3.42 12.92
CA LYS A 251 -15.24 3.17 14.37
C LYS A 251 -15.85 1.83 14.79
N ASN A 252 -15.99 0.88 13.85
CA ASN A 252 -16.50 -0.45 14.16
C ASN A 252 -15.42 -1.25 14.89
N PRO A 253 -15.62 -1.65 16.17
CA PRO A 253 -14.61 -2.35 16.95
C PRO A 253 -14.23 -3.72 16.37
N VAL A 254 -15.08 -4.33 15.55
CA VAL A 254 -14.79 -5.61 14.87
C VAL A 254 -13.60 -5.45 13.91
N TYR A 255 -13.49 -4.33 13.21
CA TYR A 255 -12.35 -4.05 12.33
C TYR A 255 -11.07 -3.78 13.11
N LEU A 256 -11.17 -3.09 14.24
CA LEU A 256 -10.01 -2.86 15.11
C LEU A 256 -9.48 -4.18 15.68
N GLU A 257 -10.38 -5.06 16.15
CA GLU A 257 -10.02 -6.38 16.63
C GLU A 257 -9.35 -7.23 15.55
N ALA A 258 -9.87 -7.18 14.32
CA ALA A 258 -9.26 -7.86 13.17
C ALA A 258 -7.85 -7.33 12.89
N ALA A 259 -7.67 -6.00 12.86
CA ALA A 259 -6.36 -5.38 12.66
C ALA A 259 -5.35 -5.79 13.74
N HIS A 260 -5.74 -5.80 15.01
CA HIS A 260 -4.89 -6.27 16.12
C HIS A 260 -4.47 -7.72 15.97
N LYS A 261 -5.40 -8.61 15.59
CA LYS A 261 -5.10 -10.04 15.42
C LYS A 261 -4.15 -10.30 14.25
N ILE A 262 -4.34 -9.59 13.12
CA ILE A 262 -3.45 -9.69 11.97
C ILE A 262 -2.06 -9.13 12.31
N ALA A 263 -2.00 -7.98 12.98
CA ALA A 263 -0.74 -7.38 13.44
C ALA A 263 0.03 -8.33 14.38
N ARG A 264 -0.67 -8.96 15.30
CA ARG A 264 -0.08 -9.96 16.21
C ARG A 264 0.55 -11.11 15.42
N PHE A 265 -0.18 -11.69 14.46
CA PHE A 265 0.38 -12.75 13.62
C PHE A 265 1.67 -12.31 12.93
N ILE A 266 1.69 -11.12 12.31
CA ILE A 266 2.88 -10.59 11.63
C ILE A 266 4.06 -10.46 12.60
N MET A 267 3.83 -9.89 13.78
CA MET A 267 4.89 -9.63 14.76
C MET A 267 5.44 -10.92 15.38
N GLU A 268 4.59 -11.90 15.66
CA GLU A 268 4.97 -13.20 16.26
C GLU A 268 5.68 -14.12 15.24
N ASN A 269 5.46 -13.94 13.95
CA ASN A 269 6.05 -14.77 12.88
C ASN A 269 7.17 -14.06 12.11
N ARG A 270 7.72 -12.98 12.63
CA ARG A 270 8.86 -12.30 12.00
C ARG A 270 10.09 -13.22 11.93
N PRO A 271 11.02 -12.97 11.01
CA PRO A 271 12.29 -13.68 10.97
C PRO A 271 13.05 -13.59 12.31
N SER A 272 13.96 -14.54 12.56
CA SER A 272 14.72 -14.62 13.80
C SER A 272 15.70 -13.46 13.96
N GLY A 273 16.08 -13.17 15.20
CA GLY A 273 17.03 -12.10 15.53
C GLY A 273 16.43 -10.70 15.42
N ASN A 274 17.20 -9.76 14.90
CA ASN A 274 16.79 -8.36 14.70
C ASN A 274 16.34 -8.09 13.27
N ASP A 275 15.76 -9.08 12.61
CA ASP A 275 15.25 -8.96 11.25
C ASP A 275 13.73 -8.72 11.29
N TYR A 276 13.29 -7.62 10.68
CA TYR A 276 11.89 -7.19 10.64
C TYR A 276 11.28 -7.23 9.25
N ILE A 277 12.09 -7.59 8.23
CA ILE A 277 11.62 -7.70 6.86
C ILE A 277 11.15 -9.13 6.61
N PRO A 278 9.86 -9.38 6.32
CA PRO A 278 9.34 -10.72 6.15
C PRO A 278 9.93 -11.40 4.91
N TYR A 279 9.90 -12.72 4.90
CA TYR A 279 9.98 -13.48 3.68
C TYR A 279 8.75 -13.19 2.82
N TRP A 280 8.83 -13.43 1.51
CA TRP A 280 7.72 -13.16 0.60
C TRP A 280 6.43 -13.93 0.94
N ASP A 281 6.57 -15.07 1.64
CA ASP A 281 5.49 -15.87 2.22
C ASP A 281 5.99 -16.43 3.56
N TYR A 282 5.14 -16.45 4.57
CA TYR A 282 5.52 -16.95 5.90
C TYR A 282 5.78 -18.47 5.93
N ASP A 283 5.24 -19.19 4.93
CA ASP A 283 5.42 -20.63 4.75
C ASP A 283 6.33 -20.95 3.56
N ALA A 284 7.16 -20.00 3.10
CA ALA A 284 8.07 -20.22 1.98
C ALA A 284 9.00 -21.40 2.26
N PRO A 285 9.17 -22.35 1.30
CA PRO A 285 9.85 -23.62 1.56
C PRO A 285 11.34 -23.46 1.83
N ASP A 286 11.94 -22.37 1.31
CA ASP A 286 13.38 -22.14 1.37
C ASP A 286 13.83 -21.26 2.55
N ILE A 287 12.97 -21.04 3.55
CA ILE A 287 13.36 -20.32 4.76
C ILE A 287 14.49 -21.09 5.46
N PRO A 288 15.63 -20.45 5.85
CA PRO A 288 15.87 -18.99 5.90
C PRO A 288 16.43 -18.35 4.63
N ASN A 289 16.54 -19.06 3.52
CA ASN A 289 17.15 -18.56 2.27
C ASN A 289 16.12 -17.97 1.28
N ALA A 290 14.85 -18.00 1.62
CA ALA A 290 13.78 -17.43 0.79
C ALA A 290 13.96 -15.91 0.61
N PRO A 291 13.56 -15.32 -0.54
CA PRO A 291 13.60 -13.89 -0.76
C PRO A 291 12.79 -13.10 0.29
N ARG A 292 13.29 -11.91 0.63
CA ARG A 292 12.61 -10.95 1.48
C ARG A 292 11.66 -10.09 0.65
N ASP A 293 10.60 -9.58 1.28
CA ASP A 293 9.69 -8.65 0.64
C ASP A 293 9.65 -7.31 1.36
N ALA A 294 10.45 -6.35 0.88
CA ALA A 294 10.46 -4.98 1.40
C ALA A 294 9.09 -4.31 1.25
N SER A 295 8.29 -4.67 0.24
CA SER A 295 6.94 -4.09 0.06
C SER A 295 6.00 -4.48 1.19
N ALA A 296 5.99 -5.75 1.60
CA ALA A 296 5.18 -6.20 2.74
C ALA A 296 5.60 -5.53 4.05
N ALA A 297 6.90 -5.33 4.26
CA ALA A 297 7.42 -4.60 5.42
C ALA A 297 6.98 -3.14 5.41
N ALA A 298 7.10 -2.43 4.29
CA ALA A 298 6.72 -1.02 4.17
C ALA A 298 5.22 -0.80 4.45
N VAL A 299 4.34 -1.63 3.87
CA VAL A 299 2.90 -1.59 4.14
C VAL A 299 2.59 -1.87 5.61
N THR A 300 3.25 -2.87 6.20
CA THR A 300 3.09 -3.20 7.62
C THR A 300 3.50 -2.04 8.52
N ALA A 301 4.66 -1.42 8.27
CA ALA A 301 5.11 -0.27 9.05
C ALA A 301 4.10 0.89 8.98
N SER A 302 3.60 1.20 7.78
CA SER A 302 2.60 2.25 7.61
C SER A 302 1.30 1.94 8.36
N ALA A 303 0.83 0.68 8.31
CA ALA A 303 -0.36 0.26 9.04
C ALA A 303 -0.20 0.36 10.56
N LEU A 304 0.93 -0.10 11.10
CA LEU A 304 1.20 -0.06 12.55
C LEU A 304 1.34 1.36 13.07
N LEU A 305 1.92 2.28 12.27
CA LEU A 305 2.02 3.71 12.58
C LEU A 305 0.67 4.46 12.48
N GLU A 306 -0.39 3.80 12.11
CA GLU A 306 -1.75 4.27 12.30
C GLU A 306 -2.46 3.50 13.44
N LEU A 307 -2.32 2.17 13.47
CA LEU A 307 -3.01 1.30 14.42
C LEU A 307 -2.69 1.65 15.89
N TYR A 308 -1.45 2.06 16.17
CA TYR A 308 -1.05 2.47 17.54
C TYR A 308 -1.99 3.55 18.13
N ALA A 309 -2.46 4.49 17.29
CA ALA A 309 -3.29 5.61 17.73
C ALA A 309 -4.71 5.18 18.16
N TYR A 310 -5.12 3.98 17.81
CA TYR A 310 -6.41 3.38 18.18
C TYR A 310 -6.29 2.33 19.28
N THR A 311 -5.08 2.12 19.80
CA THR A 311 -4.75 1.06 20.74
C THR A 311 -4.78 1.63 22.17
N GLU A 312 -5.74 1.16 23.00
CA GLU A 312 -5.90 1.63 24.38
C GLU A 312 -4.81 1.07 25.31
N ASP A 313 -4.34 -0.16 25.06
CA ASP A 313 -3.23 -0.77 25.80
C ASP A 313 -1.91 -0.10 25.40
N GLN A 314 -1.33 0.66 26.31
CA GLN A 314 -0.09 1.41 26.09
C GLN A 314 1.09 0.50 25.70
N SER A 315 1.20 -0.68 26.32
CA SER A 315 2.29 -1.62 26.01
C SER A 315 2.19 -2.14 24.58
N LEU A 316 0.97 -2.43 24.12
CA LEU A 316 0.72 -2.85 22.75
C LEU A 316 0.92 -1.70 21.74
N SER A 317 0.47 -0.49 22.10
CA SER A 317 0.71 0.72 21.30
C SER A 317 2.21 0.97 21.12
N ASP A 318 2.99 0.92 22.18
CA ASP A 318 4.44 1.09 22.16
C ASP A 318 5.11 0.00 21.30
N ALA A 319 4.66 -1.26 21.41
CA ALA A 319 5.16 -2.37 20.62
C ALA A 319 4.93 -2.17 19.10
N TYR A 320 3.79 -1.60 18.70
CA TYR A 320 3.53 -1.26 17.30
C TYR A 320 4.48 -0.18 16.79
N ILE A 321 4.70 0.86 17.57
CA ILE A 321 5.63 1.95 17.22
C ILE A 321 7.05 1.40 17.09
N GLU A 322 7.50 0.61 18.08
CA GLU A 322 8.84 0.02 18.08
C GLU A 322 9.05 -0.91 16.87
N TYR A 323 8.07 -1.76 16.58
CA TYR A 323 8.16 -2.68 15.45
C TYR A 323 8.23 -1.92 14.12
N ALA A 324 7.39 -0.92 13.92
CA ALA A 324 7.40 -0.06 12.73
C ALA A 324 8.71 0.73 12.60
N GLU A 325 9.23 1.28 13.70
CA GLU A 325 10.51 2.00 13.72
C GLU A 325 11.67 1.08 13.31
N ASN A 326 11.69 -0.15 13.79
CA ASN A 326 12.70 -1.14 13.42
C ASN A 326 12.62 -1.53 11.94
N ILE A 327 11.40 -1.71 11.39
CA ILE A 327 11.22 -1.87 9.93
C ILE A 327 11.82 -0.67 9.18
N LEU A 328 11.45 0.55 9.56
CA LEU A 328 11.93 1.75 8.87
C LEU A 328 13.44 1.89 8.93
N LYS A 329 14.07 1.65 10.09
CA LYS A 329 15.52 1.65 10.23
C LYS A 329 16.19 0.60 9.33
N GLN A 330 15.62 -0.59 9.25
CA GLN A 330 16.16 -1.66 8.42
C GLN A 330 15.98 -1.35 6.92
N LEU A 331 14.80 -0.87 6.50
CA LEU A 331 14.57 -0.43 5.13
C LEU A 331 15.43 0.78 4.73
N SER A 332 15.83 1.62 5.71
CA SER A 332 16.74 2.76 5.50
C SER A 332 18.23 2.39 5.59
N SER A 333 18.55 1.11 5.81
CA SER A 333 19.93 0.64 5.84
C SER A 333 20.46 0.38 4.42
N PRO A 334 21.81 0.31 4.24
CA PRO A 334 22.42 -0.01 2.96
C PRO A 334 21.99 -1.38 2.36
N ASP A 335 21.39 -2.26 3.15
CA ASP A 335 20.91 -3.55 2.67
C ASP A 335 19.61 -3.42 1.84
N TYR A 336 18.83 -2.36 2.07
CA TYR A 336 17.54 -2.13 1.39
C TYR A 336 17.42 -0.79 0.70
N LEU A 337 18.03 0.27 1.24
CA LEU A 337 18.01 1.61 0.65
C LEU A 337 19.06 1.68 -0.47
N ALA A 338 18.62 1.96 -1.67
CA ALA A 338 19.51 2.11 -2.82
C ALA A 338 20.44 3.32 -2.65
N LYS A 339 21.66 3.23 -3.19
CA LYS A 339 22.53 4.39 -3.28
C LYS A 339 22.05 5.35 -4.37
N GLU A 340 22.41 6.62 -4.22
CA GLU A 340 22.11 7.65 -5.22
C GLU A 340 22.56 7.21 -6.63
N ASN A 341 21.67 7.37 -7.62
CA ASN A 341 21.83 6.97 -9.02
C ASN A 341 21.90 5.45 -9.29
N GLU A 342 21.79 4.61 -8.29
CA GLU A 342 21.67 3.16 -8.45
C GLU A 342 20.19 2.72 -8.51
N ASN A 343 19.95 1.42 -8.69
CA ASN A 343 18.62 0.80 -8.66
C ASN A 343 17.59 1.48 -9.60
N LYS A 344 18.06 2.10 -10.69
CA LYS A 344 17.22 2.86 -11.64
C LYS A 344 16.39 3.99 -10.99
N GLY A 345 16.79 4.47 -9.84
CA GLY A 345 16.06 5.52 -9.11
C GLY A 345 14.90 5.01 -8.25
N PHE A 346 14.66 3.69 -8.17
CA PHE A 346 13.81 3.14 -7.11
C PHE A 346 14.50 3.27 -5.76
N ILE A 347 13.71 3.56 -4.74
CA ILE A 347 14.22 3.84 -3.38
C ILE A 347 14.67 2.54 -2.70
N LEU A 348 13.78 1.53 -2.70
CA LEU A 348 14.01 0.26 -2.01
C LEU A 348 14.42 -0.85 -2.96
N MET A 349 15.25 -1.73 -2.47
CA MET A 349 15.65 -2.99 -3.10
C MET A 349 14.89 -4.17 -2.44
N HIS A 350 14.98 -5.36 -3.07
CA HIS A 350 14.62 -6.64 -2.47
C HIS A 350 13.14 -6.82 -2.11
N SER A 351 12.26 -6.57 -3.09
CA SER A 351 10.84 -6.91 -3.00
C SER A 351 10.49 -8.11 -3.89
N VAL A 352 9.30 -8.69 -3.67
CA VAL A 352 8.78 -9.80 -4.46
C VAL A 352 7.37 -9.46 -4.95
N GLY A 353 7.18 -9.36 -6.27
CA GLY A 353 5.88 -9.17 -6.90
C GLY A 353 5.04 -10.44 -6.85
N SER A 354 5.47 -11.47 -7.60
CA SER A 354 4.79 -12.77 -7.62
C SER A 354 5.80 -13.90 -7.83
N PHE A 355 6.21 -14.55 -6.76
CA PHE A 355 7.18 -15.65 -6.79
C PHE A 355 6.70 -16.86 -7.62
N PRO A 356 5.42 -17.32 -7.50
CA PRO A 356 4.95 -18.46 -8.28
C PRO A 356 4.99 -18.26 -9.80
N HIS A 357 5.01 -17.00 -10.25
CA HIS A 357 5.03 -16.66 -11.67
C HIS A 357 6.43 -16.23 -12.15
N ASP A 358 7.47 -16.39 -11.30
CA ASP A 358 8.81 -15.88 -11.57
C ASP A 358 8.80 -14.40 -12.04
N SER A 359 7.90 -13.63 -11.46
CA SER A 359 7.66 -12.23 -11.80
C SER A 359 8.07 -11.31 -10.67
N GLU A 360 9.04 -10.43 -10.96
CA GLU A 360 9.48 -9.41 -10.01
C GLU A 360 10.00 -10.02 -8.69
N VAL A 361 10.93 -10.98 -8.80
CA VAL A 361 11.56 -11.64 -7.66
C VAL A 361 12.87 -10.96 -7.32
N ASN A 362 12.99 -10.48 -6.07
CA ASN A 362 14.19 -9.80 -5.56
C ASN A 362 14.58 -8.56 -6.39
N VAL A 363 13.60 -7.71 -6.67
CA VAL A 363 13.73 -6.48 -7.47
C VAL A 363 13.07 -5.30 -6.76
N PRO A 364 13.33 -4.04 -7.20
CA PRO A 364 12.60 -2.89 -6.69
C PRO A 364 11.13 -2.94 -7.15
N LEU A 365 10.23 -2.41 -6.31
CA LEU A 365 8.82 -2.24 -6.64
C LEU A 365 8.35 -0.84 -6.24
N ASN A 366 7.67 -0.12 -7.15
CA ASN A 366 7.23 1.25 -6.90
C ASN A 366 6.25 1.37 -5.72
N TYR A 367 5.47 0.33 -5.42
CA TYR A 367 4.57 0.35 -4.26
C TYR A 367 5.32 0.08 -2.94
N ALA A 368 6.48 -0.56 -2.95
CA ALA A 368 7.36 -0.60 -1.79
C ALA A 368 7.84 0.81 -1.43
N ASP A 369 8.27 1.58 -2.43
CA ASP A 369 8.70 2.97 -2.26
C ASP A 369 7.57 3.85 -1.72
N TYR A 370 6.35 3.70 -2.27
CA TYR A 370 5.17 4.47 -1.84
C TYR A 370 4.86 4.26 -0.35
N TYR A 371 4.70 3.01 0.07
CA TYR A 371 4.35 2.71 1.46
C TYR A 371 5.49 2.97 2.43
N TYR A 372 6.74 2.86 1.97
CA TYR A 372 7.89 3.30 2.76
C TYR A 372 7.84 4.81 3.05
N LEU A 373 7.61 5.64 2.05
CA LEU A 373 7.49 7.08 2.23
C LEU A 373 6.26 7.47 3.06
N GLU A 374 5.13 6.77 2.89
CA GLU A 374 3.95 6.97 3.73
C GLU A 374 4.26 6.64 5.20
N ALA A 375 4.95 5.53 5.46
CA ALA A 375 5.37 5.15 6.80
C ALA A 375 6.37 6.16 7.39
N MET A 376 7.34 6.65 6.60
CA MET A 376 8.27 7.71 7.00
C MET A 376 7.52 8.98 7.38
N LYS A 377 6.50 9.37 6.63
CA LYS A 377 5.67 10.54 6.94
C LYS A 377 4.89 10.35 8.23
N ARG A 378 4.24 9.19 8.43
CA ARG A 378 3.52 8.85 9.66
C ARG A 378 4.46 8.85 10.87
N TYR A 379 5.68 8.33 10.69
CA TYR A 379 6.71 8.32 11.74
C TYR A 379 7.18 9.74 12.10
N LYS A 380 7.41 10.59 11.09
CA LYS A 380 7.74 12.02 11.29
C LYS A 380 6.67 12.74 12.11
N ASP A 381 5.40 12.53 11.78
CA ASP A 381 4.26 13.15 12.47
C ASP A 381 4.18 12.69 13.93
N LEU A 382 4.37 11.38 14.17
CA LEU A 382 4.38 10.80 15.50
C LEU A 382 5.48 11.37 16.37
N LYS A 383 6.72 11.45 15.84
CA LYS A 383 7.90 11.92 16.58
C LYS A 383 7.99 13.45 16.63
N LYS A 384 7.27 14.18 15.80
CA LYS A 384 7.16 15.66 15.75
C LYS A 384 8.51 16.37 15.48
N PHE A 385 9.35 15.83 14.60
CA PHE A 385 10.58 16.47 14.14
C PHE A 385 10.50 17.02 12.70
#